data_832aeb2758b2e2097a264588ce0cad7c
#
_entry.id   832aeb2758b2e2097a264588ce0cad7c
#
_cell.length_a   1.000
_cell.length_b   1.000
_cell.length_c   1.000
_cell.angle_alpha   90.00
_cell.angle_beta   90.00
_cell.angle_gamma   90.00
#
_symmetry.space_group_name_H-M   'P 1'
#
loop_
_entity.id
_entity.type
_entity.pdbx_description
1 polymer ?
#
loop_
_entity_poly.entity_id
_entity_poly.type
_entity_poly.pdbx_seq_one_letter_code
_entity_poly.pdbx_strand_id
1 'polypeptide(L)'
;TKPTQHSVKVLLSYGLQPDVLVLRSEHDLSQDLRRKVALFCNVTPEAVVQSIDVPTIYEVPLRMHKQNLDGVLLEKLGLESDQEPNLTEWEAFVERIKNPKSVVDVALVGKYTELPDAYKSISESFIHAGAVHGVKVKLHYVNSERLTIDNVGEYLGKMSAVMVAPGFGNRG
;
A
#
# COMPACT_ATOMS: atom_id res chain seq x y z
N THR A 1 -0.18 -7.86 -22.01
CA THR A 1 0.18 -9.31 -22.18
C THR A 1 1.59 -9.50 -22.71
N LYS A 2 2.00 -8.81 -23.79
CA LYS A 2 3.36 -9.00 -24.35
C LYS A 2 4.49 -8.66 -23.35
N PRO A 3 4.45 -7.54 -22.60
CA PRO A 3 5.45 -7.28 -21.57
C PRO A 3 5.52 -8.36 -20.50
N THR A 4 4.36 -8.84 -20.01
CA THR A 4 4.29 -9.93 -19.03
C THR A 4 4.93 -11.22 -19.55
N GLN A 5 4.59 -11.61 -20.79
CA GLN A 5 5.19 -12.78 -21.44
C GLN A 5 6.70 -12.63 -21.60
N HIS A 6 7.17 -11.42 -21.93
CA HIS A 6 8.60 -11.16 -22.05
C HIS A 6 9.30 -11.29 -20.69
N SER A 7 8.74 -10.70 -19.62
CA SER A 7 9.29 -10.80 -18.28
C SER A 7 9.40 -12.27 -17.81
N VAL A 8 8.34 -13.07 -18.06
CA VAL A 8 8.36 -14.50 -17.72
C VAL A 8 9.40 -15.27 -18.56
N LYS A 9 9.55 -14.95 -19.85
CA LYS A 9 10.61 -15.56 -20.68
C LYS A 9 12.02 -15.24 -20.17
N VAL A 10 12.25 -14.01 -19.73
CA VAL A 10 13.52 -13.64 -19.11
C VAL A 10 13.76 -14.42 -17.83
N LEU A 11 12.75 -14.55 -16.98
CA LEU A 11 12.84 -15.35 -15.75
C LEU A 11 13.17 -16.81 -16.04
N LEU A 12 12.50 -17.40 -17.04
CA LEU A 12 12.76 -18.76 -17.51
C LEU A 12 14.20 -18.94 -18.03
N SER A 13 14.78 -17.91 -18.67
CA SER A 13 16.18 -17.99 -19.13
C SER A 13 17.20 -18.09 -18.01
N TYR A 14 16.82 -17.73 -16.79
CA TYR A 14 17.58 -17.94 -15.57
C TYR A 14 17.27 -19.27 -14.87
N GLY A 15 16.46 -20.14 -15.49
CA GLY A 15 16.06 -21.43 -14.93
C GLY A 15 14.94 -21.36 -13.88
N LEU A 16 14.23 -20.25 -13.80
CA LEU A 16 13.15 -20.03 -12.82
C LEU A 16 11.79 -20.03 -13.52
N GLN A 17 10.91 -20.96 -13.12
CA GLN A 17 9.50 -20.98 -13.52
C GLN A 17 8.66 -20.28 -12.44
N PRO A 18 7.87 -19.24 -12.76
CA PRO A 18 6.94 -18.69 -11.80
C PRO A 18 5.77 -19.63 -11.55
N ASP A 19 5.33 -19.77 -10.33
CA ASP A 19 4.14 -20.54 -9.95
C ASP A 19 2.88 -19.67 -9.93
N VAL A 20 3.03 -18.39 -9.59
CA VAL A 20 1.94 -17.41 -9.52
C VAL A 20 2.35 -16.11 -10.21
N LEU A 21 1.41 -15.50 -10.91
CA LEU A 21 1.58 -14.20 -11.56
C LEU A 21 0.62 -13.18 -10.95
N VAL A 22 1.16 -12.13 -10.34
CA VAL A 22 0.37 -10.98 -9.90
C VAL A 22 0.49 -9.86 -10.94
N LEU A 23 -0.62 -9.57 -11.63
CA LEU A 23 -0.67 -8.60 -12.70
C LEU A 23 -1.11 -7.23 -12.18
N ARG A 24 -0.18 -6.28 -12.13
CA ARG A 24 -0.47 -4.88 -11.78
C ARG A 24 -1.15 -4.17 -12.95
N SER A 25 -2.31 -3.57 -12.73
CA SER A 25 -3.07 -2.83 -13.74
C SER A 25 -3.96 -1.76 -13.11
N GLU A 26 -4.29 -0.71 -13.87
CA GLU A 26 -5.24 0.32 -13.44
C GLU A 26 -6.69 -0.18 -13.46
N HIS A 27 -6.99 -1.07 -14.41
CA HIS A 27 -8.34 -1.55 -14.68
C HIS A 27 -8.42 -3.07 -14.56
N ASP A 28 -9.64 -3.56 -14.35
CA ASP A 28 -9.93 -4.98 -14.32
C ASP A 28 -9.53 -5.67 -15.63
N LEU A 29 -8.89 -6.80 -15.50
CA LEU A 29 -8.51 -7.65 -16.61
C LEU A 29 -9.61 -8.68 -16.89
N SER A 30 -10.01 -8.81 -18.16
CA SER A 30 -10.99 -9.83 -18.54
C SER A 30 -10.45 -11.24 -18.25
N GLN A 31 -11.37 -12.17 -17.99
CA GLN A 31 -11.01 -13.58 -17.78
C GLN A 31 -10.25 -14.17 -18.98
N ASP A 32 -10.63 -13.80 -20.21
CA ASP A 32 -9.94 -14.26 -21.42
C ASP A 32 -8.49 -13.77 -21.48
N LEU A 33 -8.25 -12.53 -21.03
CA LEU A 33 -6.91 -11.99 -20.96
C LEU A 33 -6.05 -12.73 -19.91
N ARG A 34 -6.64 -13.03 -18.75
CA ARG A 34 -5.98 -13.80 -17.68
C ARG A 34 -5.66 -15.22 -18.14
N ARG A 35 -6.63 -15.93 -18.80
CA ARG A 35 -6.41 -17.25 -19.40
C ARG A 35 -5.32 -17.23 -20.47
N LYS A 36 -5.29 -16.19 -21.30
CA LYS A 36 -4.24 -16.02 -22.32
C LYS A 36 -2.87 -15.84 -21.67
N VAL A 37 -2.75 -15.02 -20.60
CA VAL A 37 -1.49 -14.88 -19.86
C VAL A 37 -1.08 -16.20 -19.25
N ALA A 38 -1.98 -16.91 -18.60
CA ALA A 38 -1.74 -18.22 -18.00
C ALA A 38 -1.14 -19.20 -19.00
N LEU A 39 -1.77 -19.32 -20.17
CA LEU A 39 -1.34 -20.21 -21.25
C LEU A 39 0.09 -19.87 -21.72
N PHE A 40 0.38 -18.61 -21.99
CA PHE A 40 1.69 -18.20 -22.52
C PHE A 40 2.80 -18.17 -21.48
N CYS A 41 2.46 -18.14 -20.19
CA CYS A 41 3.41 -18.12 -19.09
C CYS A 41 3.53 -19.48 -18.38
N ASN A 42 2.83 -20.51 -18.88
CA ASN A 42 2.84 -21.88 -18.33
C ASN A 42 2.49 -21.92 -16.83
N VAL A 43 1.41 -21.22 -16.46
CA VAL A 43 0.79 -21.28 -15.14
C VAL A 43 -0.68 -21.62 -15.26
N THR A 44 -1.33 -22.04 -14.17
CA THR A 44 -2.79 -22.27 -14.20
C THR A 44 -3.55 -20.93 -14.21
N PRO A 45 -4.77 -20.85 -14.77
CA PRO A 45 -5.57 -19.63 -14.78
C PRO A 45 -5.83 -19.04 -13.40
N GLU A 46 -5.97 -19.90 -12.37
CA GLU A 46 -6.19 -19.54 -10.97
C GLU A 46 -4.96 -18.88 -10.36
N ALA A 47 -3.76 -19.24 -10.85
CA ALA A 47 -2.49 -18.65 -10.43
C ALA A 47 -2.20 -17.28 -11.11
N VAL A 48 -3.10 -16.76 -11.94
CA VAL A 48 -3.01 -15.42 -12.51
C VAL A 48 -3.95 -14.49 -11.78
N VAL A 49 -3.42 -13.74 -10.85
CA VAL A 49 -4.14 -12.80 -9.96
C VAL A 49 -3.92 -11.37 -10.45
N GLN A 50 -4.95 -10.55 -10.42
CA GLN A 50 -4.83 -9.13 -10.76
C GLN A 50 -4.70 -8.27 -9.49
N SER A 51 -3.80 -7.28 -9.54
CA SER A 51 -3.64 -6.23 -8.55
C SER A 51 -3.99 -4.89 -9.19
N ILE A 52 -5.25 -4.52 -9.11
CA ILE A 52 -5.74 -3.23 -9.63
C ILE A 52 -5.47 -2.09 -8.65
N ASP A 53 -5.55 -0.86 -9.16
CA ASP A 53 -5.46 0.34 -8.32
C ASP A 53 -6.60 0.39 -7.31
N VAL A 54 -6.26 0.72 -6.09
CA VAL A 54 -7.19 0.80 -4.96
C VAL A 54 -7.00 2.12 -4.20
N PRO A 55 -8.03 2.63 -3.53
CA PRO A 55 -7.95 3.88 -2.79
C PRO A 55 -6.92 3.88 -1.65
N THR A 56 -6.65 2.71 -1.10
CA THR A 56 -5.63 2.50 -0.05
C THR A 56 -4.95 1.14 -0.22
N ILE A 57 -3.64 1.10 0.01
CA ILE A 57 -2.87 -0.15 -0.04
C ILE A 57 -3.40 -1.22 0.94
N TYR A 58 -4.06 -0.81 2.00
CA TYR A 58 -4.66 -1.70 3.00
C TYR A 58 -5.86 -2.50 2.46
N GLU A 59 -6.43 -2.11 1.31
CA GLU A 59 -7.47 -2.88 0.63
C GLU A 59 -6.88 -4.04 -0.21
N VAL A 60 -5.58 -3.99 -0.55
CA VAL A 60 -4.94 -5.01 -1.40
C VAL A 60 -5.08 -6.43 -0.85
N PRO A 61 -4.82 -6.72 0.45
CA PRO A 61 -4.99 -8.07 0.98
C PRO A 61 -6.39 -8.63 0.78
N LEU A 62 -7.43 -7.81 0.99
CA LEU A 62 -8.84 -8.21 0.78
C LEU A 62 -9.12 -8.56 -0.70
N ARG A 63 -8.51 -7.80 -1.62
CA ARG A 63 -8.65 -8.06 -3.06
C ARG A 63 -7.92 -9.33 -3.49
N MET A 64 -6.76 -9.61 -2.90
CA MET A 64 -6.01 -10.84 -3.16
C MET A 64 -6.75 -12.06 -2.63
N HIS A 65 -7.28 -11.98 -1.41
CA HIS A 65 -8.09 -13.04 -0.81
C HIS A 65 -9.35 -13.35 -1.66
N LYS A 66 -10.07 -12.33 -2.15
CA LYS A 66 -11.23 -12.51 -3.05
C LYS A 66 -10.91 -13.28 -4.33
N GLN A 67 -9.66 -13.30 -4.74
CA GLN A 67 -9.18 -14.05 -5.91
C GLN A 67 -8.56 -15.40 -5.52
N ASN A 68 -8.68 -15.80 -4.25
CA ASN A 68 -8.14 -17.03 -3.70
C ASN A 68 -6.61 -17.16 -3.84
N LEU A 69 -5.88 -16.01 -3.77
CA LEU A 69 -4.42 -16.05 -3.85
C LEU A 69 -3.80 -16.87 -2.71
N ASP A 70 -4.32 -16.72 -1.51
CA ASP A 70 -3.92 -17.45 -0.31
C ASP A 70 -4.09 -18.96 -0.48
N GLY A 71 -5.26 -19.42 -0.97
CA GLY A 71 -5.50 -20.84 -1.27
C GLY A 71 -4.55 -21.39 -2.35
N VAL A 72 -4.35 -20.64 -3.45
CA VAL A 72 -3.40 -21.01 -4.50
C VAL A 72 -1.97 -21.12 -3.95
N LEU A 73 -1.55 -20.20 -3.08
CA LEU A 73 -0.21 -20.24 -2.48
C LEU A 73 -0.05 -21.43 -1.54
N LEU A 74 -1.04 -21.73 -0.70
CA LEU A 74 -1.01 -22.90 0.19
C LEU A 74 -0.89 -24.21 -0.62
N GLU A 75 -1.69 -24.35 -1.68
CA GLU A 75 -1.61 -25.49 -2.60
C GLU A 75 -0.21 -25.65 -3.21
N LYS A 76 0.36 -24.56 -3.76
CA LYS A 76 1.69 -24.57 -4.38
C LYS A 76 2.81 -24.87 -3.41
N LEU A 77 2.66 -24.48 -2.16
CA LEU A 77 3.63 -24.74 -1.09
C LEU A 77 3.43 -26.11 -0.43
N GLY A 78 2.38 -26.87 -0.80
CA GLY A 78 2.03 -28.14 -0.16
C GLY A 78 1.65 -27.99 1.31
N LEU A 79 1.08 -26.82 1.67
CA LEU A 79 0.61 -26.53 3.02
C LEU A 79 -0.90 -26.74 3.08
N GLU A 80 -1.33 -27.54 4.04
CA GLU A 80 -2.76 -27.74 4.33
C GLU A 80 -3.22 -26.72 5.36
N SER A 81 -4.38 -26.15 5.15
CA SER A 81 -5.06 -25.29 6.11
C SER A 81 -6.55 -25.58 6.06
N ASP A 82 -7.08 -26.06 7.18
CA ASP A 82 -8.52 -26.32 7.35
C ASP A 82 -9.28 -25.06 7.78
N GLN A 83 -8.58 -23.92 7.93
CA GLN A 83 -9.17 -22.68 8.43
C GLN A 83 -9.17 -21.60 7.35
N GLU A 84 -10.35 -21.06 7.09
CA GLU A 84 -10.48 -19.81 6.33
C GLU A 84 -9.92 -18.63 7.14
N PRO A 85 -9.19 -17.71 6.49
CA PRO A 85 -8.63 -16.55 7.17
C PRO A 85 -9.76 -15.63 7.70
N ASN A 86 -9.68 -15.28 8.97
CA ASN A 86 -10.60 -14.30 9.55
C ASN A 86 -10.10 -12.87 9.28
N LEU A 87 -10.69 -12.22 8.30
CA LEU A 87 -10.34 -10.86 7.88
C LEU A 87 -11.26 -9.77 8.47
N THR A 88 -12.15 -10.10 9.39
CA THR A 88 -13.17 -9.18 9.94
C THR A 88 -12.54 -7.90 10.53
N GLU A 89 -11.48 -8.03 11.32
CA GLU A 89 -10.81 -6.86 11.91
C GLU A 89 -10.10 -6.02 10.84
N TRP A 90 -9.53 -6.66 9.83
CA TRP A 90 -8.88 -5.99 8.72
C TRP A 90 -9.88 -5.25 7.83
N GLU A 91 -11.02 -5.85 7.54
CA GLU A 91 -12.13 -5.21 6.83
C GLU A 91 -12.63 -3.98 7.57
N ALA A 92 -12.85 -4.09 8.89
CA ALA A 92 -13.25 -2.98 9.72
C ALA A 92 -12.20 -1.85 9.76
N PHE A 93 -10.91 -2.19 9.73
CA PHE A 93 -9.82 -1.23 9.66
C PHE A 93 -9.83 -0.47 8.32
N VAL A 94 -9.93 -1.20 7.20
CA VAL A 94 -10.02 -0.60 5.86
C VAL A 94 -11.24 0.31 5.73
N GLU A 95 -12.38 -0.11 6.26
CA GLU A 95 -13.61 0.69 6.25
C GLU A 95 -13.44 2.01 7.01
N ARG A 96 -12.77 2.01 8.15
CA ARG A 96 -12.48 3.24 8.92
C ARG A 96 -11.55 4.19 8.17
N ILE A 97 -10.55 3.67 7.41
CA ILE A 97 -9.69 4.49 6.56
C ILE A 97 -10.48 5.15 5.44
N LYS A 98 -11.40 4.40 4.81
CA LYS A 98 -12.18 4.89 3.65
C LYS A 98 -13.28 5.87 4.06
N ASN A 99 -13.85 5.69 5.25
CA ASN A 99 -14.99 6.47 5.74
C ASN A 99 -14.68 7.15 7.10
N PRO A 100 -13.71 8.08 7.14
CA PRO A 100 -13.39 8.82 8.35
C PRO A 100 -14.53 9.77 8.72
N LYS A 101 -14.81 9.93 10.02
CA LYS A 101 -15.86 10.81 10.55
C LYS A 101 -15.46 12.28 10.52
N SER A 102 -14.19 12.60 10.54
CA SER A 102 -13.64 13.94 10.52
C SER A 102 -12.22 13.97 9.98
N VAL A 103 -11.68 15.17 9.78
CA VAL A 103 -10.30 15.40 9.33
C VAL A 103 -9.56 16.19 10.40
N VAL A 104 -8.31 15.81 10.66
CA VAL A 104 -7.41 16.49 11.60
C VAL A 104 -6.17 16.93 10.84
N ASP A 105 -5.84 18.21 10.89
CA ASP A 105 -4.66 18.78 10.25
C ASP A 105 -3.47 18.69 11.21
N VAL A 106 -2.39 18.03 10.81
CA VAL A 106 -1.17 17.86 11.61
C VAL A 106 0.03 18.34 10.81
N ALA A 107 0.85 19.22 11.41
CA ALA A 107 2.13 19.58 10.81
C ALA A 107 3.18 18.51 11.12
N LEU A 108 3.87 18.05 10.09
CA LEU A 108 5.07 17.24 10.21
C LEU A 108 6.28 18.12 9.87
N VAL A 109 6.98 18.56 10.92
CA VAL A 109 8.15 19.43 10.80
C VAL A 109 9.40 18.58 10.68
N GLY A 110 10.19 18.80 9.64
CA GLY A 110 11.41 18.04 9.41
C GLY A 110 12.29 18.63 8.31
N LYS A 111 13.48 18.07 8.13
CA LYS A 111 14.46 18.54 7.14
C LYS A 111 14.34 17.90 5.76
N TYR A 112 13.66 16.76 5.65
CA TYR A 112 13.54 15.98 4.41
C TYR A 112 12.13 16.01 3.80
N THR A 113 11.43 17.12 3.98
CA THR A 113 10.02 17.26 3.58
C THR A 113 9.80 17.22 2.06
N GLU A 114 10.85 17.40 1.27
CA GLU A 114 10.81 17.33 -0.20
C GLU A 114 11.02 15.88 -0.73
N LEU A 115 11.39 14.94 0.16
CA LEU A 115 11.57 13.54 -0.18
C LEU A 115 10.37 12.72 0.33
N PRO A 116 9.44 12.29 -0.52
CA PRO A 116 8.19 11.64 -0.09
C PRO A 116 8.40 10.43 0.81
N ASP A 117 9.49 9.67 0.59
CA ASP A 117 9.75 8.43 1.32
C ASP A 117 10.48 8.63 2.66
N ALA A 118 11.07 9.82 2.88
CA ALA A 118 11.85 10.10 4.10
C ALA A 118 11.03 9.94 5.39
N TYR A 119 9.73 10.24 5.33
CA TYR A 119 8.81 10.16 6.46
C TYR A 119 7.68 9.14 6.24
N LYS A 120 7.89 8.16 5.34
CA LYS A 120 6.86 7.18 4.99
C LYS A 120 6.33 6.43 6.21
N SER A 121 7.20 5.94 7.10
CA SER A 121 6.79 5.24 8.32
C SER A 121 5.95 6.11 9.26
N ILE A 122 6.29 7.40 9.36
CA ILE A 122 5.53 8.36 10.18
C ILE A 122 4.15 8.58 9.56
N SER A 123 4.08 8.82 8.25
CA SER A 123 2.80 9.02 7.56
C SER A 123 1.89 7.79 7.65
N GLU A 124 2.43 6.57 7.51
CA GLU A 124 1.66 5.35 7.70
C GLU A 124 1.19 5.19 9.15
N SER A 125 2.02 5.53 10.14
CA SER A 125 1.61 5.53 11.55
C SER A 125 0.42 6.46 11.82
N PHE A 126 0.37 7.61 11.16
CA PHE A 126 -0.78 8.52 11.26
C PHE A 126 -2.03 7.96 10.59
N ILE A 127 -1.91 7.19 9.51
CA ILE A 127 -3.05 6.48 8.90
C ILE A 127 -3.60 5.45 9.89
N HIS A 128 -2.73 4.65 10.52
CA HIS A 128 -3.12 3.66 11.51
C HIS A 128 -3.80 4.31 12.74
N ALA A 129 -3.20 5.33 13.31
CA ALA A 129 -3.77 6.07 14.44
C ALA A 129 -5.12 6.71 14.05
N GLY A 130 -5.19 7.31 12.87
CA GLY A 130 -6.41 7.88 12.34
C GLY A 130 -7.53 6.86 12.21
N ALA A 131 -7.24 5.66 11.70
CA ALA A 131 -8.20 4.58 11.59
C ALA A 131 -8.75 4.13 12.96
N VAL A 132 -7.90 4.07 14.00
CA VAL A 132 -8.34 3.73 15.37
C VAL A 132 -9.32 4.76 15.90
N HIS A 133 -9.07 6.05 15.65
CA HIS A 133 -9.91 7.15 16.12
C HIS A 133 -11.04 7.55 15.18
N GLY A 134 -11.15 6.90 14.01
CA GLY A 134 -12.15 7.22 12.99
C GLY A 134 -11.95 8.59 12.34
N VAL A 135 -10.72 9.08 12.26
CA VAL A 135 -10.36 10.37 11.68
C VAL A 135 -9.36 10.21 10.53
N LYS A 136 -9.42 11.11 9.56
CA LYS A 136 -8.38 11.23 8.54
C LYS A 136 -7.35 12.24 8.99
N VAL A 137 -6.12 11.82 9.18
CA VAL A 137 -5.02 12.75 9.44
C VAL A 137 -4.53 13.32 8.11
N LYS A 138 -4.58 14.64 7.96
CA LYS A 138 -4.00 15.37 6.85
C LYS A 138 -2.65 15.93 7.28
N LEU A 139 -1.57 15.36 6.74
CA LEU A 139 -0.22 15.80 7.05
C LEU A 139 0.17 17.01 6.20
N HIS A 140 0.67 18.05 6.86
CA HIS A 140 1.28 19.23 6.25
C HIS A 140 2.79 19.17 6.52
N TYR A 141 3.54 18.94 5.47
CA TYR A 141 5.00 18.86 5.57
C TYR A 141 5.59 20.26 5.65
N VAL A 142 6.30 20.55 6.73
CA VAL A 142 6.93 21.85 7.00
C VAL A 142 8.44 21.67 7.11
N ASN A 143 9.18 22.32 6.21
CA ASN A 143 10.64 22.28 6.27
C ASN A 143 11.13 23.08 7.48
N SER A 144 11.89 22.41 8.36
CA SER A 144 12.41 23.01 9.60
C SER A 144 13.31 24.24 9.37
N GLU A 145 14.00 24.31 8.23
CA GLU A 145 14.86 25.45 7.87
C GLU A 145 14.09 26.73 7.54
N ARG A 146 12.79 26.61 7.20
CA ARG A 146 11.92 27.74 6.89
C ARG A 146 11.25 28.35 8.11
N LEU A 147 11.31 27.66 9.27
CA LEU A 147 10.67 28.12 10.50
C LEU A 147 11.58 29.07 11.28
N THR A 148 11.00 30.19 11.67
CA THR A 148 11.60 31.17 12.57
C THR A 148 10.61 31.53 13.66
N ILE A 149 11.08 32.23 14.72
CA ILE A 149 10.21 32.74 15.81
C ILE A 149 9.11 33.65 15.23
N ASP A 150 9.41 34.42 14.20
CA ASP A 150 8.49 35.41 13.64
C ASP A 150 7.39 34.79 12.77
N ASN A 151 7.67 33.63 12.11
CA ASN A 151 6.74 33.01 11.16
C ASN A 151 6.10 31.69 11.64
N VAL A 152 6.56 31.13 12.78
CA VAL A 152 6.05 29.84 13.28
C VAL A 152 4.52 29.82 13.46
N GLY A 153 3.95 30.93 13.88
CA GLY A 153 2.50 31.08 14.04
C GLY A 153 1.74 31.00 12.72
N GLU A 154 2.32 31.46 11.62
CA GLU A 154 1.73 31.38 10.29
C GLU A 154 1.68 29.92 9.78
N TYR A 155 2.79 29.18 9.95
CA TYR A 155 2.89 27.81 9.49
C TYR A 155 2.14 26.81 10.36
N LEU A 156 2.17 26.98 11.68
CA LEU A 156 1.69 25.98 12.65
C LEU A 156 0.40 26.37 13.36
N GLY A 157 0.02 27.66 13.37
CA GLY A 157 -1.08 28.18 14.19
C GLY A 157 -2.48 27.61 13.84
N LYS A 158 -2.66 27.06 12.66
CA LYS A 158 -3.92 26.42 12.21
C LYS A 158 -3.90 24.91 12.34
N MET A 159 -2.81 24.31 12.78
CA MET A 159 -2.68 22.87 12.92
C MET A 159 -3.26 22.42 14.26
N SER A 160 -3.91 21.27 14.25
CA SER A 160 -4.44 20.63 15.47
C SER A 160 -3.33 20.03 16.32
N ALA A 161 -2.22 19.61 15.69
CA ALA A 161 -1.04 19.10 16.34
C ALA A 161 0.22 19.32 15.50
N VAL A 162 1.37 19.22 16.13
CA VAL A 162 2.68 19.31 15.48
C VAL A 162 3.51 18.09 15.86
N MET A 163 4.04 17.41 14.86
CA MET A 163 5.03 16.35 15.01
C MET A 163 6.37 16.85 14.50
N VAL A 164 7.39 16.82 15.34
CA VAL A 164 8.77 17.13 14.95
C VAL A 164 9.48 15.82 14.64
N ALA A 165 9.87 15.65 13.38
CA ALA A 165 10.56 14.44 12.94
C ALA A 165 12.02 14.43 13.43
N PRO A 166 12.56 13.28 13.83
CA PRO A 166 13.95 13.17 14.26
C PRO A 166 14.92 13.53 13.14
N GLY A 167 16.05 14.11 13.49
CA GLY A 167 17.10 14.47 12.55
C GLY A 167 18.41 14.83 13.24
N PHE A 168 19.52 14.68 12.50
CA PHE A 168 20.85 15.02 12.96
C PHE A 168 21.40 16.25 12.24
N GLY A 169 22.40 16.92 12.87
CA GLY A 169 23.03 18.13 12.37
C GLY A 169 22.19 19.39 12.59
N ASN A 170 22.71 20.54 12.13
CA ASN A 170 22.10 21.86 12.39
C ASN A 170 20.65 21.98 11.89
N ARG A 171 20.29 21.29 10.81
CA ARG A 171 18.91 21.28 10.25
C ARG A 171 17.94 20.40 11.03
N GLY A 172 18.48 19.45 11.79
CA GLY A 172 17.70 18.51 12.58
C GLY A 172 17.68 18.87 14.06
#